data_fb918a64c21ca727114a765b14cbbc48
#
_entry.id   fb918a64c21ca727114a765b14cbbc48
#
_cell.length_a   1.000
_cell.length_b   1.000
_cell.length_c   1.000
_cell.angle_alpha   90.00
_cell.angle_beta   90.00
_cell.angle_gamma   90.00
#
_symmetry.space_group_name_H-M   'P 1'
#
loop_
_entity.id
_entity.type
_entity.pdbx_description
1 polymer ?
#
loop_
_entity_poly.entity_id
_entity_poly.type
_entity_poly.pdbx_seq_one_letter_code
_entity_poly.pdbx_strand_id
1 'polypeptide(L)'
;MLKTLTVSGAVGIAAAALASPAFAGPYINVENNAGFLGGDGLDMDYTGSVTDFHIGVEGGDEASWYMQAGPALVSPDGGDADVELSGKIGGSVVVSADEKLNIYGEVSFITVDDFDAANVGTKIGAKYNF
;
A
#
# COMPACT_ATOMS: atom_id res chain seq x y z
N MET A 1 0.52 -14.74 -16.74
CA MET A 1 -0.95 -14.63 -16.65
C MET A 1 -1.44 -14.00 -15.35
N LEU A 2 -1.00 -14.47 -14.18
CA LEU A 2 -1.38 -13.85 -12.90
C LEU A 2 -0.94 -12.39 -12.77
N LYS A 3 0.22 -12.03 -13.28
CA LYS A 3 0.74 -10.64 -13.27
C LYS A 3 -0.15 -9.67 -14.06
N THR A 4 -0.66 -10.11 -15.20
CA THR A 4 -1.50 -9.29 -16.07
C THR A 4 -2.90 -9.06 -15.48
N LEU A 5 -3.45 -10.07 -14.83
CA LEU A 5 -4.76 -9.99 -14.16
C LEU A 5 -4.74 -9.02 -12.98
N THR A 6 -3.64 -9.01 -12.21
CA THR A 6 -3.51 -8.15 -11.03
C THR A 6 -3.41 -6.68 -11.42
N VAL A 7 -2.63 -6.38 -12.47
CA VAL A 7 -2.49 -5.01 -12.99
C VAL A 7 -3.82 -4.51 -13.58
N SER A 8 -4.52 -5.35 -14.35
CA SER A 8 -5.82 -5.00 -14.92
C SER A 8 -6.89 -4.75 -13.86
N GLY A 9 -6.90 -5.56 -12.79
CA GLY A 9 -7.82 -5.37 -11.66
C GLY A 9 -7.57 -4.06 -10.93
N ALA A 10 -6.31 -3.74 -10.65
CA ALA A 10 -5.93 -2.50 -9.98
C ALA A 10 -6.30 -1.25 -10.82
N VAL A 11 -6.08 -1.29 -12.12
CA VAL A 11 -6.46 -0.21 -13.04
C VAL A 11 -7.98 -0.03 -13.09
N GLY A 12 -8.74 -1.12 -13.10
CA GLY A 12 -10.21 -1.08 -13.09
C GLY A 12 -10.77 -0.44 -11.81
N ILE A 13 -10.24 -0.81 -10.66
CA ILE A 13 -10.64 -0.22 -9.37
C ILE A 13 -10.23 1.26 -9.31
N ALA A 14 -9.04 1.60 -9.79
CA ALA A 14 -8.57 2.97 -9.84
C ALA A 14 -9.48 3.86 -10.72
N ALA A 15 -9.87 3.38 -11.90
CA ALA A 15 -10.77 4.10 -12.79
C ALA A 15 -12.16 4.31 -12.17
N ALA A 16 -12.71 3.30 -11.50
CA ALA A 16 -13.98 3.39 -10.79
C ALA A 16 -13.91 4.39 -9.62
N ALA A 17 -12.80 4.41 -8.88
CA ALA A 17 -12.57 5.36 -7.79
C ALA A 17 -12.48 6.81 -8.28
N LEU A 18 -11.78 7.05 -9.39
CA LEU A 18 -11.67 8.38 -10.00
C LEU A 18 -13.01 8.91 -10.55
N ALA A 19 -13.93 8.01 -10.91
CA ALA A 19 -15.28 8.37 -11.34
C ALA A 19 -16.22 8.70 -10.17
N SER A 20 -15.79 8.46 -8.93
CA SER A 20 -16.60 8.73 -7.73
C SER A 20 -16.77 10.24 -7.52
N PRO A 21 -18.00 10.73 -7.22
CA PRO A 21 -18.23 12.14 -6.90
C PRO A 21 -17.62 12.57 -5.57
N ALA A 22 -17.14 11.64 -4.74
CA ALA A 22 -16.56 11.91 -3.43
C ALA A 22 -15.03 12.03 -3.46
N PHE A 23 -14.47 12.60 -4.53
CA PHE A 23 -13.04 12.86 -4.64
C PHE A 23 -12.61 13.94 -3.65
N ALA A 24 -11.75 13.60 -2.70
CA ALA A 24 -11.29 14.51 -1.65
C ALA A 24 -10.04 15.31 -2.04
N GLY A 25 -9.20 14.77 -2.89
CA GLY A 25 -8.06 15.50 -3.44
C GLY A 25 -6.74 14.74 -3.42
N PRO A 26 -5.69 15.39 -3.94
CA PRO A 26 -4.35 14.82 -3.97
C PRO A 26 -3.64 14.93 -2.62
N TYR A 27 -2.69 14.03 -2.39
CA TYR A 27 -1.81 14.07 -1.21
C TYR A 27 -0.43 13.53 -1.56
N ILE A 28 0.52 13.81 -0.68
CA ILE A 28 1.87 13.23 -0.72
C ILE A 28 2.01 12.36 0.53
N ASN A 29 2.56 11.18 0.35
CA ASN A 29 2.86 10.26 1.44
C ASN A 29 4.32 9.83 1.40
N VAL A 30 5.00 9.93 2.53
CA VAL A 30 6.35 9.38 2.70
C VAL A 30 6.29 8.35 3.82
N GLU A 31 6.70 7.14 3.52
CA GLU A 31 6.61 6.01 4.45
C GLU A 31 7.91 5.23 4.44
N ASN A 32 8.41 4.88 5.61
CA ASN A 32 9.55 3.98 5.74
C ASN A 32 9.11 2.70 6.45
N ASN A 33 9.40 1.58 5.82
CA ASN A 33 9.12 0.24 6.35
C ASN A 33 10.45 -0.47 6.56
N ALA A 34 10.84 -0.66 7.81
CA ALA A 34 12.05 -1.38 8.17
C ALA A 34 11.70 -2.79 8.64
N GLY A 35 12.53 -3.73 8.23
CA GLY A 35 12.40 -5.12 8.64
C GLY A 35 13.42 -5.49 9.71
N PHE A 36 12.99 -6.30 10.67
CA PHE A 36 13.84 -6.86 11.70
C PHE A 36 13.47 -8.35 11.89
N LEU A 37 14.49 -9.18 11.99
CA LEU A 37 14.31 -10.59 12.34
C LEU A 37 14.69 -10.79 13.81
N GLY A 38 13.77 -11.36 14.59
CA GLY A 38 14.03 -11.78 15.96
C GLY A 38 14.85 -13.05 15.99
N GLY A 39 15.95 -13.03 16.76
CA GLY A 39 16.74 -14.21 17.06
C GLY A 39 16.36 -14.81 18.41
N ASP A 40 17.26 -15.62 18.96
CA ASP A 40 17.11 -16.17 20.30
C ASP A 40 17.16 -15.04 21.35
N GLY A 41 16.14 -14.96 22.20
CA GLY A 41 16.03 -13.92 23.22
C GLY A 41 15.45 -12.62 22.67
N LEU A 42 16.02 -11.47 23.07
CA LEU A 42 15.57 -10.13 22.70
C LEU A 42 16.39 -9.51 21.56
N ASP A 43 17.28 -10.28 20.95
CA ASP A 43 18.10 -9.79 19.86
C ASP A 43 17.27 -9.67 18.57
N MET A 44 17.35 -8.51 17.93
CA MET A 44 16.68 -8.23 16.68
C MET A 44 17.68 -7.77 15.65
N ASP A 45 17.74 -8.47 14.53
CA ASP A 45 18.63 -8.14 13.42
C ASP A 45 17.89 -7.32 12.37
N TYR A 46 18.44 -6.17 12.01
CA TYR A 46 17.92 -5.35 10.93
C TYR A 46 18.12 -6.06 9.58
N THR A 47 17.06 -6.15 8.79
CA THR A 47 17.09 -6.84 7.49
C THR A 47 17.04 -5.91 6.29
N GLY A 48 16.77 -4.64 6.49
CA GLY A 48 16.66 -3.64 5.45
C GLY A 48 15.44 -2.75 5.62
N SER A 49 15.31 -1.78 4.74
CA SER A 49 14.15 -0.89 4.73
C SER A 49 13.74 -0.50 3.32
N VAL A 50 12.49 -0.10 3.17
CA VAL A 50 11.94 0.51 1.96
C VAL A 50 11.36 1.85 2.35
N THR A 51 11.79 2.91 1.67
CA THR A 51 11.23 4.25 1.84
C THR A 51 10.45 4.61 0.59
N ASP A 52 9.15 4.73 0.72
CA ASP A 52 8.22 5.07 -0.36
C ASP A 52 7.97 6.58 -0.39
N PHE A 53 8.03 7.16 -1.58
CA PHE A 53 7.69 8.55 -1.84
C PHE A 53 6.54 8.56 -2.84
N HIS A 54 5.32 8.67 -2.34
CA HIS A 54 4.12 8.54 -3.17
C HIS A 54 3.38 9.85 -3.34
N ILE A 55 2.82 10.02 -4.53
CA ILE A 55 1.74 10.96 -4.79
C ILE A 55 0.47 10.13 -4.91
N GLY A 56 -0.59 10.56 -4.26
CA GLY A 56 -1.84 9.84 -4.24
C GLY A 56 -3.06 10.72 -4.35
N VAL A 57 -4.17 10.08 -4.48
CA VAL A 57 -5.50 10.68 -4.44
C VAL A 57 -6.39 9.84 -3.53
N GLU A 58 -7.30 10.49 -2.85
CA GLU A 58 -8.22 9.84 -1.94
C GLU A 58 -9.61 10.45 -2.01
N GLY A 59 -10.59 9.74 -1.52
CA GLY A 59 -11.96 10.22 -1.49
C GLY A 59 -12.87 9.29 -0.71
N GLY A 60 -14.16 9.62 -0.73
CA GLY A 60 -15.19 8.84 -0.07
C GLY A 60 -15.63 9.43 1.26
N ASP A 61 -16.65 8.81 1.84
CA ASP A 61 -17.24 9.19 3.12
C ASP A 61 -17.39 7.92 3.98
N GLU A 62 -18.57 7.31 4.05
CA GLU A 62 -18.74 6.02 4.75
C GLU A 62 -17.96 4.89 4.09
N ALA A 63 -17.78 4.96 2.78
CA ALA A 63 -16.82 4.17 2.03
C ALA A 63 -15.70 5.09 1.55
N SER A 64 -14.50 4.88 2.04
CA SER A 64 -13.31 5.64 1.66
C SER A 64 -12.40 4.82 0.76
N TRP A 65 -11.65 5.51 -0.07
CA TRP A 65 -10.69 4.88 -0.97
C TRP A 65 -9.47 5.77 -1.15
N TYR A 66 -8.36 5.17 -1.49
CA TYR A 66 -7.14 5.88 -1.86
C TYR A 66 -6.36 5.08 -2.90
N MET A 67 -5.54 5.78 -3.66
CA MET A 67 -4.52 5.19 -4.51
C MET A 67 -3.30 6.08 -4.52
N GLN A 68 -2.15 5.49 -4.50
CA GLN A 68 -0.87 6.20 -4.48
C GLN A 68 0.21 5.41 -5.18
N ALA A 69 1.17 6.12 -5.77
CA ALA A 69 2.32 5.52 -6.42
C ALA A 69 3.49 6.48 -6.45
N GLY A 70 4.68 5.96 -6.61
CA GLY A 70 5.89 6.72 -6.76
C GLY A 70 7.15 5.90 -6.55
N PRO A 71 8.33 6.55 -6.55
CA PRO A 71 9.59 5.86 -6.34
C PRO A 71 9.70 5.31 -4.92
N ALA A 72 10.36 4.16 -4.81
CA ALA A 72 10.69 3.51 -3.56
C ALA A 72 12.21 3.32 -3.49
N LEU A 73 12.80 3.75 -2.40
CA LEU A 73 14.21 3.50 -2.11
C LEU A 73 14.32 2.20 -1.31
N VAL A 74 14.85 1.17 -1.93
CA VAL A 74 15.05 -0.14 -1.30
C VAL A 74 16.47 -0.21 -0.77
N SER A 75 16.62 -0.34 0.54
CA SER A 75 17.91 -0.36 1.23
C SER A 75 18.06 -1.68 1.98
N PRO A 76 18.63 -2.71 1.34
CA PRO A 76 18.87 -3.98 2.03
C PRO A 76 19.99 -3.84 3.05
N ASP A 77 19.96 -4.68 4.07
CA ASP A 77 21.06 -4.72 5.05
C ASP A 77 22.34 -5.25 4.38
N GLY A 78 23.39 -4.44 4.46
CA GLY A 78 24.70 -4.77 3.89
C GLY A 78 24.78 -4.75 2.36
N GLY A 79 23.73 -4.28 1.68
CA GLY A 79 23.69 -4.15 0.22
C GLY A 79 23.57 -2.70 -0.24
N ASP A 80 23.65 -2.52 -1.55
CA ASP A 80 23.46 -1.21 -2.17
C ASP A 80 21.99 -0.86 -2.25
N ALA A 81 21.65 0.42 -2.10
CA ALA A 81 20.29 0.91 -2.25
C ALA A 81 19.91 0.98 -3.72
N ASP A 82 18.68 0.58 -4.03
CA ASP A 82 18.09 0.63 -5.36
C ASP A 82 16.82 1.47 -5.36
N VAL A 83 16.52 2.10 -6.49
CA VAL A 83 15.26 2.80 -6.70
C VAL A 83 14.33 1.93 -7.52
N GLU A 84 13.16 1.67 -6.98
CA GLU A 84 12.10 0.90 -7.60
C GLU A 84 10.83 1.73 -7.71
N LEU A 85 9.79 1.19 -8.33
CA LEU A 85 8.45 1.79 -8.37
C LEU A 85 7.54 1.02 -7.44
N SER A 86 6.80 1.73 -6.59
CA SER A 86 5.82 1.11 -5.72
C SER A 86 4.48 1.84 -5.80
N GLY A 87 3.45 1.19 -5.31
CA GLY A 87 2.13 1.78 -5.25
C GLY A 87 1.17 0.97 -4.41
N LYS A 88 0.10 1.62 -4.02
CA LYS A 88 -0.95 1.03 -3.19
C LYS A 88 -2.31 1.53 -3.65
N ILE A 89 -3.30 0.65 -3.56
CA ILE A 89 -4.70 1.01 -3.68
C ILE A 89 -5.45 0.35 -2.53
N GLY A 90 -6.29 1.11 -1.87
CA GLY A 90 -7.02 0.57 -0.74
C GLY A 90 -8.27 1.37 -0.42
N GLY A 91 -8.97 0.91 0.58
CA GLY A 91 -10.16 1.56 1.05
C GLY A 91 -10.72 0.92 2.30
N SER A 92 -11.75 1.55 2.82
CA SER A 92 -12.46 1.06 3.99
C SER A 92 -13.95 1.36 3.86
N VAL A 93 -14.75 0.57 4.55
CA VAL A 93 -16.20 0.77 4.61
C VAL A 93 -16.68 0.60 6.05
N VAL A 94 -17.55 1.51 6.47
CA VAL A 94 -18.25 1.41 7.75
C VAL A 94 -19.38 0.39 7.59
N VAL A 95 -19.38 -0.65 8.43
CA VAL A 95 -20.33 -1.76 8.30
C VAL A 95 -21.32 -1.88 9.46
N SER A 96 -21.19 -1.01 10.47
CA SER A 96 -22.12 -0.99 11.61
C SER A 96 -22.91 0.31 11.66
N ALA A 97 -24.14 0.24 12.21
CA ALA A 97 -25.02 1.40 12.33
C ALA A 97 -24.48 2.48 13.29
N ASP A 98 -23.66 2.10 14.25
CA ASP A 98 -23.01 3.02 15.20
C ASP A 98 -21.68 3.58 14.70
N GLU A 99 -21.30 3.28 13.47
CA GLU A 99 -20.06 3.73 12.79
C GLU A 99 -18.77 3.28 13.48
N LYS A 100 -18.83 2.29 14.36
CA LYS A 100 -17.68 1.83 15.14
C LYS A 100 -16.88 0.72 14.46
N LEU A 101 -17.49 -0.08 13.58
CA LEU A 101 -16.84 -1.16 12.88
C LEU A 101 -16.55 -0.79 11.44
N ASN A 102 -15.27 -0.84 11.09
CA ASN A 102 -14.76 -0.60 9.73
C ASN A 102 -14.09 -1.84 9.20
N ILE A 103 -14.37 -2.19 7.96
CA ILE A 103 -13.60 -3.18 7.19
C ILE A 103 -12.71 -2.42 6.23
N TYR A 104 -11.44 -2.79 6.15
CA TYR A 104 -10.50 -2.16 5.24
C TYR A 104 -9.70 -3.20 4.45
N GLY A 105 -9.23 -2.78 3.29
CA GLY A 105 -8.39 -3.61 2.44
C GLY A 105 -7.40 -2.77 1.65
N GLU A 106 -6.28 -3.37 1.28
CA GLU A 106 -5.22 -2.74 0.51
C GLU A 106 -4.54 -3.77 -0.38
N VAL A 107 -4.26 -3.37 -1.61
CA VAL A 107 -3.37 -4.09 -2.51
C VAL A 107 -2.18 -3.19 -2.77
N SER A 108 -0.97 -3.72 -2.62
CA SER A 108 0.27 -2.99 -2.85
C SER A 108 1.16 -3.75 -3.83
N PHE A 109 2.02 -3.00 -4.52
CA PHE A 109 3.05 -3.58 -5.36
C PHE A 109 4.36 -2.83 -5.18
N ILE A 110 5.45 -3.51 -5.45
CA ILE A 110 6.77 -2.93 -5.61
C ILE A 110 7.51 -3.69 -6.71
N THR A 111 8.12 -2.96 -7.63
CA THR A 111 8.98 -3.57 -8.65
C THR A 111 10.28 -4.04 -8.01
N VAL A 112 10.90 -5.03 -8.63
CA VAL A 112 12.19 -5.56 -8.22
C VAL A 112 13.04 -5.83 -9.46
N ASP A 113 14.33 -5.97 -9.27
CA ASP A 113 15.27 -6.28 -10.36
C ASP A 113 15.17 -5.27 -11.53
N ASP A 114 15.33 -3.99 -11.25
CA ASP A 114 15.27 -2.92 -12.24
C ASP A 114 13.99 -2.93 -13.08
N PHE A 115 12.83 -3.11 -12.42
CA PHE A 115 11.50 -3.15 -13.04
C PHE A 115 11.18 -4.42 -13.83
N ASP A 116 12.02 -5.45 -13.77
CA ASP A 116 11.76 -6.72 -14.48
C ASP A 116 10.67 -7.58 -13.85
N ALA A 117 10.46 -7.43 -12.55
CA ALA A 117 9.44 -8.17 -11.82
C ALA A 117 8.73 -7.27 -10.82
N ALA A 118 7.68 -7.77 -10.20
CA ALA A 118 6.98 -7.06 -9.15
C ALA A 118 6.51 -8.01 -8.06
N ASN A 119 6.63 -7.56 -6.81
CA ASN A 119 6.01 -8.20 -5.66
C ASN A 119 4.66 -7.54 -5.41
N VAL A 120 3.65 -8.35 -5.15
CA VAL A 120 2.30 -7.87 -4.84
C VAL A 120 1.93 -8.34 -3.44
N GLY A 121 1.43 -7.41 -2.64
CA GLY A 121 0.94 -7.69 -1.30
C GLY A 121 -0.53 -7.33 -1.16
N THR A 122 -1.21 -8.02 -0.28
CA THR A 122 -2.60 -7.72 0.06
C THR A 122 -2.75 -7.61 1.57
N LYS A 123 -3.65 -6.75 2.00
CA LYS A 123 -4.00 -6.59 3.40
C LYS A 123 -5.52 -6.49 3.49
N ILE A 124 -6.11 -7.19 4.45
CA ILE A 124 -7.51 -7.03 4.80
C ILE A 124 -7.63 -7.06 6.32
N GLY A 125 -8.48 -6.23 6.85
CA GLY A 125 -8.64 -6.16 8.29
C GLY A 125 -9.93 -5.50 8.70
N ALA A 126 -10.17 -5.55 9.99
CA ALA A 126 -11.31 -4.91 10.63
C ALA A 126 -10.82 -4.06 11.79
N LYS A 127 -11.41 -2.90 11.95
CA LYS A 127 -11.09 -1.97 13.05
C LYS A 127 -12.38 -1.63 13.79
N TYR A 128 -12.35 -1.81 15.10
CA TYR A 128 -13.44 -1.42 15.97
C TYR A 128 -13.02 -0.27 16.87
N ASN A 129 -13.79 0.81 16.88
CA ASN A 129 -13.55 1.99 17.71
C ASN A 129 -14.49 1.97 18.91
N PHE A 130 -13.92 2.01 20.11
CA PHE A 130 -14.68 2.03 21.36
C PHE A 130 -15.28 3.40 21.68
#